data_cdd503eff9d5b8fa7e415cde220d180e
#
_entry.id   cdd503eff9d5b8fa7e415cde220d180e
#
_cell.length_a   1.000
_cell.length_b   1.000
_cell.length_c   1.000
_cell.angle_alpha   90.00
_cell.angle_beta   90.00
_cell.angle_gamma   90.00
#
_symmetry.space_group_name_H-M   'P 1'
#
loop_
_entity.id
_entity.type
_entity.pdbx_description
1 polymer ?
#
loop_
_entity_poly.entity_id
_entity_poly.type
_entity_poly.pdbx_seq_one_letter_code
_entity_poly.pdbx_strand_id
1 'polypeptide(L)'
;MKLAVWTYEGPPHVGAMRVATGMRSLHYVLHAPQGDTYADLLFTMIERRNQRPPVTYTTFQARDLGSDTAALFKRATQEAFERFAPQAMIVGASCTGELIQDDPAGLALALQLPIPVIPLELPSYQKKENWGAAETFYQLVRHLVKARAQAKPQHDAEPAAEHSAVSSAEHSAESSARRPRCNLLGPTALGFRHRDDVKEISGLLNAIGIDVQTVAPLGADPQAISRLGEADFNVLMYPELGLQAAQWLQKNCAQPFTKEIPIGIKGTQRFIDEVAGLAGLDLDPSQIESLSAAARSGWYARSVDSNYLHGKRVFVFGDATHALAAARMASEEIGLQVVGIGTYSREWAREIRSLAESLGAVALISDDYLEVERAIDELQPELVLGTQMERHIAKRLRIPCAVISAPVHVQDYPSRYSPQMGFEGSNVLFDTWIHPLMMGLEEHLLAMFREDFEFHDGQSPSHLGTGAT
;
A
#
# COMPACT_ATOMS: atom_id res chain seq x y z
N MET A 1 27.96 13.09 13.41
CA MET A 1 26.57 12.67 13.23
C MET A 1 26.00 13.53 12.11
N LYS A 2 25.76 12.97 10.91
CA LYS A 2 25.06 13.69 9.86
C LYS A 2 23.57 13.56 10.18
N LEU A 3 22.90 14.66 10.46
CA LEU A 3 21.46 14.68 10.63
C LEU A 3 20.83 14.43 9.25
N ALA A 4 20.06 13.35 9.12
CA ALA A 4 19.22 13.16 7.95
C ALA A 4 18.15 14.26 7.94
N VAL A 5 18.20 15.13 6.93
CA VAL A 5 17.22 16.23 6.77
C VAL A 5 15.89 15.70 6.30
N TRP A 6 15.88 14.54 5.65
CA TRP A 6 14.69 13.91 5.08
C TRP A 6 14.63 12.44 5.47
N THR A 7 13.43 11.95 5.75
CA THR A 7 13.17 10.55 6.08
C THR A 7 12.10 9.98 5.17
N TYR A 8 12.23 8.70 4.79
CA TYR A 8 11.22 8.01 3.98
C TYR A 8 9.94 7.73 4.78
N GLU A 9 10.07 7.49 6.06
CA GLU A 9 8.97 7.14 6.94
C GLU A 9 8.98 7.96 8.22
N GLY A 10 7.79 8.31 8.68
CA GLY A 10 7.58 8.91 9.98
C GLY A 10 7.67 7.89 11.13
N PRO A 11 7.41 8.34 12.37
CA PRO A 11 7.32 7.45 13.53
C PRO A 11 6.05 6.57 13.46
N PRO A 12 6.00 5.44 14.21
CA PRO A 12 4.94 4.45 14.07
C PRO A 12 3.53 4.97 14.45
N HIS A 13 3.43 5.97 15.31
CA HIS A 13 2.13 6.59 15.62
C HIS A 13 1.49 7.30 14.42
N VAL A 14 2.29 7.79 13.46
CA VAL A 14 1.76 8.30 12.18
C VAL A 14 1.17 7.17 11.35
N GLY A 15 1.76 5.97 11.41
CA GLY A 15 1.17 4.76 10.81
C GLY A 15 -0.20 4.42 11.41
N ALA A 16 -0.35 4.50 12.74
CA ALA A 16 -1.65 4.36 13.40
C ALA A 16 -2.65 5.44 12.95
N MET A 17 -2.20 6.68 12.76
CA MET A 17 -3.03 7.76 12.20
C MET A 17 -3.49 7.47 10.77
N ARG A 18 -2.64 6.83 9.93
CA ARG A 18 -3.02 6.40 8.57
C ARG A 18 -4.20 5.44 8.62
N VAL A 19 -4.15 4.45 9.50
CA VAL A 19 -5.24 3.47 9.69
C VAL A 19 -6.49 4.17 10.19
N ALA A 20 -6.41 4.94 11.28
CA ALA A 20 -7.55 5.66 11.84
C ALA A 20 -8.19 6.62 10.83
N THR A 21 -7.37 7.34 10.05
CA THR A 21 -7.83 8.30 9.04
C THR A 21 -8.49 7.58 7.84
N GLY A 22 -8.04 6.37 7.51
CA GLY A 22 -8.64 5.54 6.48
C GLY A 22 -9.98 4.94 6.88
N MET A 23 -10.25 4.78 8.16
CA MET A 23 -11.46 4.15 8.69
C MET A 23 -12.57 5.16 8.99
N ARG A 24 -13.78 4.63 9.13
CA ARG A 24 -14.96 5.36 9.63
C ARG A 24 -15.23 4.95 11.07
N SER A 25 -15.76 5.87 11.87
CA SER A 25 -16.20 5.62 13.25
C SER A 25 -15.13 5.00 14.17
N LEU A 26 -13.86 5.13 13.82
CA LEU A 26 -12.70 4.84 14.65
C LEU A 26 -12.10 6.16 15.11
N HIS A 27 -11.73 6.28 16.38
CA HIS A 27 -11.08 7.47 16.92
C HIS A 27 -9.76 7.10 17.59
N TYR A 28 -8.72 7.90 17.36
CA TYR A 28 -7.41 7.71 17.96
C TYR A 28 -7.17 8.76 19.05
N VAL A 29 -6.85 8.33 20.26
CA VAL A 29 -6.35 9.20 21.33
C VAL A 29 -4.85 9.03 21.46
N LEU A 30 -4.12 10.07 21.10
CA LEU A 30 -2.67 10.09 21.09
C LEU A 30 -2.14 10.90 22.28
N HIS A 31 -1.42 10.22 23.18
CA HIS A 31 -0.71 10.91 24.26
C HIS A 31 0.55 11.58 23.69
N ALA A 32 0.45 12.89 23.48
CA ALA A 32 1.41 13.65 22.71
C ALA A 32 1.48 15.11 23.15
N PRO A 33 2.64 15.78 23.00
CA PRO A 33 2.75 17.21 23.19
C PRO A 33 2.05 17.99 22.06
N GLN A 34 1.83 19.27 22.28
CA GLN A 34 1.19 20.14 21.28
C GLN A 34 1.95 20.17 19.94
N GLY A 35 3.27 20.02 19.95
CA GLY A 35 4.09 20.04 18.73
C GLY A 35 3.77 18.91 17.74
N ASP A 36 3.32 17.75 18.22
CA ASP A 36 3.04 16.58 17.37
C ASP A 36 1.77 16.71 16.51
N THR A 37 0.96 17.76 16.73
CA THR A 37 -0.23 18.05 15.90
C THR A 37 0.11 18.40 14.44
N TYR A 38 1.38 18.65 14.12
CA TYR A 38 1.82 18.91 12.74
C TYR A 38 1.47 17.75 11.79
N ALA A 39 1.39 16.53 12.30
CA ALA A 39 1.07 15.35 11.51
C ALA A 39 -0.29 15.47 10.80
N ASP A 40 -1.24 16.25 11.34
CA ASP A 40 -2.53 16.51 10.69
C ASP A 40 -2.37 17.12 9.29
N LEU A 41 -1.30 17.91 9.06
CA LEU A 41 -1.04 18.54 7.77
C LEU A 41 -0.76 17.52 6.66
N LEU A 42 -0.13 16.39 6.98
CA LEU A 42 0.12 15.32 6.00
C LEU A 42 -1.20 14.83 5.40
N PHE A 43 -2.22 14.64 6.22
CA PHE A 43 -3.52 14.11 5.80
C PHE A 43 -4.37 15.15 5.07
N THR A 44 -4.33 16.40 5.48
CA THR A 44 -5.11 17.45 4.85
C THR A 44 -4.48 17.94 3.56
N MET A 45 -3.16 18.13 3.52
CA MET A 45 -2.46 18.68 2.36
C MET A 45 -2.14 17.61 1.31
N ILE A 46 -1.57 16.47 1.71
CA ILE A 46 -1.13 15.44 0.75
C ILE A 46 -2.34 14.68 0.21
N GLU A 47 -3.22 14.18 1.07
CA GLU A 47 -4.46 13.50 0.63
C GLU A 47 -5.58 14.43 0.16
N ARG A 48 -5.39 15.74 0.22
CA ARG A 48 -6.39 16.74 -0.17
C ARG A 48 -7.73 16.56 0.56
N ARG A 49 -7.68 16.18 1.84
CA ARG A 49 -8.87 16.00 2.65
C ARG A 49 -9.39 17.35 3.14
N ASN A 50 -10.70 17.48 3.21
CA ASN A 50 -11.39 18.64 3.79
C ASN A 50 -11.68 18.51 5.29
N GLN A 51 -11.27 17.40 5.90
CA GLN A 51 -11.47 17.11 7.32
C GLN A 51 -10.14 16.72 7.96
N ARG A 52 -9.99 17.10 9.23
CA ARG A 52 -8.85 16.65 10.05
C ARG A 52 -8.93 15.15 10.30
N PRO A 53 -7.77 14.50 10.56
CA PRO A 53 -7.73 13.12 11.03
C PRO A 53 -8.59 12.92 12.29
N PRO A 54 -9.21 11.75 12.50
CA PRO A 54 -9.99 11.45 13.69
C PRO A 54 -9.06 11.17 14.89
N VAL A 55 -8.27 12.16 15.28
CA VAL A 55 -7.24 12.07 16.32
C VAL A 55 -7.46 13.15 17.37
N THR A 56 -7.46 12.77 18.63
CA THR A 56 -7.39 13.68 19.79
C THR A 56 -5.99 13.57 20.40
N TYR A 57 -5.31 14.70 20.49
CA TYR A 57 -4.02 14.81 21.16
C TYR A 57 -4.22 15.31 22.58
N THR A 58 -3.48 14.80 23.55
CA THR A 58 -3.50 15.32 24.92
C THR A 58 -2.91 16.73 25.01
N THR A 59 -2.06 17.10 24.08
CA THR A 59 -1.42 18.43 23.95
C THR A 59 -0.70 18.90 25.21
N PHE A 60 -0.08 17.97 25.96
CA PHE A 60 0.68 18.33 27.16
C PHE A 60 1.84 19.29 26.82
N GLN A 61 2.20 20.09 27.78
CA GLN A 61 3.28 21.08 27.70
C GLN A 61 4.31 20.83 28.82
N ALA A 62 5.47 21.48 28.74
CA ALA A 62 6.53 21.34 29.75
C ALA A 62 6.05 21.56 31.19
N ARG A 63 5.09 22.47 31.41
CA ARG A 63 4.48 22.72 32.73
C ARG A 63 3.65 21.54 33.25
N ASP A 64 3.10 20.72 32.35
CA ASP A 64 2.26 19.58 32.72
C ASP A 64 3.10 18.37 33.15
N LEU A 65 4.39 18.33 32.81
CA LEU A 65 5.33 17.27 33.21
C LEU A 65 5.60 17.24 34.73
N GLY A 66 5.35 18.34 35.42
CA GLY A 66 5.41 18.42 36.88
C GLY A 66 4.06 18.15 37.57
N SER A 67 3.02 17.81 36.82
CA SER A 67 1.68 17.55 37.30
C SER A 67 1.18 16.15 36.86
N ASP A 68 -0.11 15.88 37.00
CA ASP A 68 -0.70 14.57 36.62
C ASP A 68 -1.03 14.50 35.12
N THR A 69 -0.06 14.04 34.31
CA THR A 69 -0.24 13.79 32.86
C THR A 69 -1.21 12.63 32.59
N ALA A 70 -1.32 11.68 33.51
CA ALA A 70 -2.26 10.57 33.44
C ALA A 70 -3.72 11.05 33.56
N ALA A 71 -4.00 12.04 34.46
CA ALA A 71 -5.31 12.65 34.53
C ALA A 71 -5.66 13.42 33.25
N LEU A 72 -4.68 14.09 32.65
CA LEU A 72 -4.85 14.77 31.36
C LEU A 72 -5.26 13.80 30.26
N PHE A 73 -4.58 12.64 30.18
CA PHE A 73 -4.89 11.59 29.20
C PHE A 73 -6.31 11.02 29.40
N LYS A 74 -6.68 10.66 30.66
CA LYS A 74 -8.02 10.15 30.99
C LYS A 74 -9.11 11.15 30.57
N ARG A 75 -8.93 12.42 30.87
CA ARG A 75 -9.88 13.47 30.49
C ARG A 75 -10.00 13.59 28.96
N ALA A 76 -8.87 13.65 28.24
CA ALA A 76 -8.89 13.72 26.78
C ALA A 76 -9.58 12.51 26.14
N THR A 77 -9.38 11.31 26.70
CA THR A 77 -10.04 10.07 26.24
C THR A 77 -11.55 10.12 26.47
N GLN A 78 -11.99 10.55 27.65
CA GLN A 78 -13.41 10.69 27.97
C GLN A 78 -14.09 11.73 27.09
N GLU A 79 -13.51 12.92 26.94
CA GLU A 79 -14.01 13.99 26.09
C GLU A 79 -14.08 13.57 24.61
N ALA A 80 -13.09 12.81 24.12
CA ALA A 80 -13.09 12.27 22.76
C ALA A 80 -14.25 11.29 22.55
N PHE A 81 -14.51 10.40 23.51
CA PHE A 81 -15.63 9.47 23.46
C PHE A 81 -16.98 10.21 23.41
N GLU A 82 -17.17 11.19 24.31
CA GLU A 82 -18.42 11.95 24.38
C GLU A 82 -18.68 12.81 23.14
N ARG A 83 -17.62 13.41 22.59
CA ARG A 83 -17.72 14.33 21.45
C ARG A 83 -17.91 13.63 20.13
N PHE A 84 -17.19 12.53 19.90
CA PHE A 84 -17.12 11.86 18.56
C PHE A 84 -17.96 10.61 18.49
N ALA A 85 -18.42 10.06 19.62
CA ALA A 85 -19.22 8.85 19.72
C ALA A 85 -18.75 7.71 18.77
N PRO A 86 -17.46 7.33 18.81
CA PRO A 86 -16.92 6.33 17.90
C PRO A 86 -17.43 4.92 18.26
N GLN A 87 -17.39 3.99 17.27
CA GLN A 87 -17.70 2.58 17.52
C GLN A 87 -16.54 1.84 18.24
N ALA A 88 -15.30 2.32 18.09
CA ALA A 88 -14.13 1.85 18.81
C ALA A 88 -13.09 2.97 18.92
N MET A 89 -12.20 2.85 19.88
CA MET A 89 -11.07 3.76 20.04
C MET A 89 -9.76 2.98 20.01
N ILE A 90 -8.73 3.58 19.43
CA ILE A 90 -7.34 3.16 19.62
C ILE A 90 -6.64 4.20 20.47
N VAL A 91 -5.72 3.76 21.33
CA VAL A 91 -4.98 4.64 22.24
C VAL A 91 -3.50 4.31 22.22
N GLY A 92 -2.65 5.31 22.31
CA GLY A 92 -1.20 5.12 22.31
C GLY A 92 -0.44 6.42 22.61
N ALA A 93 0.88 6.33 22.57
CA ALA A 93 1.77 7.47 22.79
C ALA A 93 2.52 7.86 21.51
N SER A 94 2.86 9.14 21.37
CA SER A 94 3.86 9.61 20.41
C SER A 94 5.27 9.33 20.90
N CYS A 95 6.28 9.57 20.06
CA CYS A 95 7.68 9.43 20.45
C CYS A 95 8.04 10.25 21.69
N THR A 96 7.46 11.43 21.84
CA THR A 96 7.65 12.27 23.04
C THR A 96 6.82 11.74 24.22
N GLY A 97 5.60 11.26 23.96
CA GLY A 97 4.74 10.64 24.98
C GLY A 97 5.34 9.37 25.57
N GLU A 98 6.05 8.57 24.76
CA GLU A 98 6.74 7.37 25.21
C GLU A 98 7.82 7.66 26.26
N LEU A 99 8.50 8.82 26.19
CA LEU A 99 9.53 9.23 27.15
C LEU A 99 8.97 9.59 28.53
N ILE A 100 7.69 9.93 28.64
CA ILE A 100 7.03 10.26 29.90
C ILE A 100 6.72 9.00 30.71
N GLN A 101 6.67 7.84 30.05
CA GLN A 101 6.40 6.53 30.66
C GLN A 101 5.00 6.41 31.32
N ASP A 102 4.05 7.25 30.94
CA ASP A 102 2.65 7.00 31.22
C ASP A 102 2.19 5.72 30.51
N ASP A 103 1.21 5.05 31.07
CA ASP A 103 0.58 3.88 30.46
C ASP A 103 -0.79 4.25 29.83
N PRO A 104 -0.83 4.74 28.59
CA PRO A 104 -2.09 5.09 27.91
C PRO A 104 -3.07 3.92 27.84
N ALA A 105 -2.55 2.69 27.74
CA ALA A 105 -3.35 1.48 27.66
C ALA A 105 -4.12 1.23 28.96
N GLY A 106 -3.40 1.12 30.08
CA GLY A 106 -4.00 0.92 31.40
C GLY A 106 -4.90 2.08 31.82
N LEU A 107 -4.50 3.31 31.50
CA LEU A 107 -5.29 4.51 31.81
C LEU A 107 -6.63 4.53 31.06
N ALA A 108 -6.64 4.18 29.78
CA ALA A 108 -7.86 4.13 28.98
C ALA A 108 -8.78 2.98 29.40
N LEU A 109 -8.24 1.80 29.68
CA LEU A 109 -9.00 0.64 30.16
C LEU A 109 -9.66 0.91 31.52
N ALA A 110 -9.00 1.67 32.39
CA ALA A 110 -9.54 2.07 33.69
C ALA A 110 -10.80 2.96 33.60
N LEU A 111 -11.06 3.61 32.45
CA LEU A 111 -12.27 4.39 32.21
C LEU A 111 -13.51 3.54 31.98
N GLN A 112 -13.37 2.23 31.67
CA GLN A 112 -14.46 1.31 31.41
C GLN A 112 -15.50 1.84 30.42
N LEU A 113 -15.02 2.43 29.30
CA LEU A 113 -15.90 2.94 28.26
C LEU A 113 -16.77 1.81 27.65
N PRO A 114 -18.03 2.12 27.24
CA PRO A 114 -18.96 1.11 26.71
C PRO A 114 -18.64 0.65 25.27
N ILE A 115 -17.47 0.98 24.77
CA ILE A 115 -16.98 0.61 23.43
C ILE A 115 -15.61 -0.08 23.54
N PRO A 116 -15.19 -0.85 22.52
CA PRO A 116 -13.85 -1.39 22.49
C PRO A 116 -12.79 -0.28 22.49
N VAL A 117 -11.85 -0.38 23.44
CA VAL A 117 -10.65 0.45 23.50
C VAL A 117 -9.45 -0.46 23.25
N ILE A 118 -8.71 -0.20 22.19
CA ILE A 118 -7.62 -1.02 21.70
C ILE A 118 -6.30 -0.30 21.97
N PRO A 119 -5.49 -0.81 22.91
CA PRO A 119 -4.19 -0.22 23.19
C PRO A 119 -3.18 -0.55 22.09
N LEU A 120 -2.34 0.43 21.77
CA LEU A 120 -1.26 0.31 20.82
C LEU A 120 0.10 0.55 21.51
N GLU A 121 0.97 -0.45 21.42
CA GLU A 121 2.37 -0.32 21.82
C GLU A 121 3.20 -0.05 20.56
N LEU A 122 3.60 1.19 20.37
CA LEU A 122 4.26 1.67 19.16
C LEU A 122 5.67 2.22 19.48
N PRO A 123 6.70 1.35 19.59
CA PRO A 123 8.04 1.74 20.02
C PRO A 123 8.71 2.65 18.98
N SER A 124 8.59 3.95 19.17
CA SER A 124 8.96 5.00 18.20
C SER A 124 10.45 5.05 17.87
N TYR A 125 11.30 4.59 18.78
CA TYR A 125 12.75 4.57 18.60
C TYR A 125 13.28 3.31 17.91
N GLN A 126 12.42 2.32 17.69
CA GLN A 126 12.78 1.03 17.10
C GLN A 126 12.05 0.76 15.79
N LYS A 127 10.85 1.30 15.63
CA LYS A 127 9.94 1.02 14.52
C LYS A 127 9.54 2.28 13.77
N LYS A 128 9.09 2.11 12.53
CA LYS A 128 8.75 3.18 11.61
C LYS A 128 7.26 3.14 11.25
N GLU A 129 6.85 4.05 10.38
CA GLU A 129 5.45 4.32 10.04
C GLU A 129 4.71 3.12 9.46
N ASN A 130 5.28 2.40 8.47
CA ASN A 130 4.61 1.25 7.85
C ASN A 130 4.40 0.11 8.87
N TRP A 131 5.40 -0.15 9.71
CA TRP A 131 5.24 -1.11 10.79
C TRP A 131 4.13 -0.69 11.76
N GLY A 132 4.06 0.59 12.12
CA GLY A 132 3.02 1.14 12.99
C GLY A 132 1.61 0.99 12.40
N ALA A 133 1.47 1.18 11.08
CA ALA A 133 0.21 0.96 10.39
C ALA A 133 -0.18 -0.53 10.37
N ALA A 134 0.78 -1.42 10.07
CA ALA A 134 0.56 -2.87 10.08
C ALA A 134 0.16 -3.38 11.48
N GLU A 135 0.88 -2.96 12.51
CA GLU A 135 0.58 -3.33 13.90
C GLU A 135 -0.81 -2.84 14.32
N THR A 136 -1.15 -1.59 13.99
CA THR A 136 -2.46 -1.03 14.30
C THR A 136 -3.58 -1.82 13.62
N PHE A 137 -3.45 -2.13 12.34
CA PHE A 137 -4.44 -2.94 11.63
C PHE A 137 -4.53 -4.36 12.19
N TYR A 138 -3.40 -4.97 12.52
CA TYR A 138 -3.36 -6.28 13.18
C TYR A 138 -4.08 -6.27 14.55
N GLN A 139 -3.84 -5.26 15.39
CA GLN A 139 -4.49 -5.15 16.69
C GLN A 139 -6.01 -4.92 16.56
N LEU A 140 -6.45 -4.14 15.57
CA LEU A 140 -7.88 -4.00 15.25
C LEU A 140 -8.51 -5.34 14.88
N VAL A 141 -7.88 -6.10 13.99
CA VAL A 141 -8.37 -7.43 13.59
C VAL A 141 -8.38 -8.38 14.78
N ARG A 142 -7.31 -8.44 15.56
CA ARG A 142 -7.18 -9.34 16.73
C ARG A 142 -8.24 -9.07 17.80
N HIS A 143 -8.60 -7.79 18.04
CA HIS A 143 -9.54 -7.43 19.10
C HIS A 143 -11.00 -7.46 18.65
N LEU A 144 -11.26 -7.19 17.37
CA LEU A 144 -12.63 -7.05 16.88
C LEU A 144 -13.17 -8.30 16.19
N VAL A 145 -12.32 -9.09 15.51
CA VAL A 145 -12.76 -10.31 14.82
C VAL A 145 -12.94 -11.46 15.83
N LYS A 146 -14.10 -12.10 15.79
CA LYS A 146 -14.33 -13.33 16.55
C LYS A 146 -13.68 -14.51 15.83
N ALA A 147 -12.75 -15.20 16.48
CA ALA A 147 -12.18 -16.43 15.97
C ALA A 147 -13.30 -17.44 15.65
N ARG A 148 -13.26 -18.03 14.47
CA ARG A 148 -14.18 -19.10 14.10
C ARG A 148 -13.80 -20.32 14.96
N ALA A 149 -14.72 -20.83 15.78
CA ALA A 149 -14.50 -22.08 16.50
C ALA A 149 -14.07 -23.13 15.46
N GLN A 150 -12.86 -23.68 15.60
CA GLN A 150 -12.39 -24.75 14.74
C GLN A 150 -13.39 -25.89 14.87
N ALA A 151 -14.14 -26.18 13.82
CA ALA A 151 -14.88 -27.42 13.73
C ALA A 151 -13.81 -28.53 13.78
N LYS A 152 -13.70 -29.21 14.93
CA LYS A 152 -12.90 -30.44 15.03
C LYS A 152 -13.42 -31.38 13.94
N PRO A 153 -12.55 -32.00 13.14
CA PRO A 153 -12.99 -33.10 12.29
C PRO A 153 -13.57 -34.16 13.22
N GLN A 154 -14.89 -34.39 13.13
CA GLN A 154 -15.49 -35.55 13.74
C GLN A 154 -14.99 -36.81 13.04
N HIS A 155 -13.90 -37.36 13.53
CA HIS A 155 -13.49 -38.71 13.29
C HIS A 155 -14.14 -39.53 14.39
N ASP A 156 -15.39 -39.95 14.19
CA ASP A 156 -16.02 -41.09 14.81
C ASP A 156 -17.25 -41.43 13.98
N ALA A 157 -17.04 -42.24 12.94
CA ALA A 157 -18.09 -42.96 12.25
C ALA A 157 -18.09 -44.37 12.79
N GLU A 158 -18.92 -44.65 13.77
CA GLU A 158 -19.38 -46.04 14.04
C GLU A 158 -20.30 -46.50 12.91
N PRO A 159 -20.20 -47.73 12.43
CA PRO A 159 -21.07 -48.26 11.39
C PRO A 159 -22.42 -48.67 11.99
N ALA A 160 -23.47 -47.94 11.68
CA ALA A 160 -24.85 -48.37 11.91
C ALA A 160 -25.48 -48.94 10.64
N ALA A 161 -26.02 -50.12 10.80
CA ALA A 161 -26.56 -51.06 9.88
C ALA A 161 -27.62 -50.52 8.88
N GLU A 162 -27.67 -51.23 7.74
CA GLU A 162 -28.70 -51.24 6.71
C GLU A 162 -30.13 -51.20 7.25
N HIS A 163 -30.99 -50.34 6.66
CA HIS A 163 -32.34 -50.78 6.25
C HIS A 163 -33.00 -49.73 5.35
N SER A 164 -33.53 -50.30 4.22
CA SER A 164 -34.62 -49.86 3.35
C SER A 164 -34.43 -48.67 2.41
N ALA A 165 -34.27 -49.04 1.15
CA ALA A 165 -34.68 -48.29 -0.02
C ALA A 165 -36.17 -47.93 0.00
N VAL A 166 -36.52 -46.81 -0.57
CA VAL A 166 -37.56 -46.52 -1.57
C VAL A 166 -38.03 -45.05 -1.43
N SER A 167 -38.10 -44.39 -2.59
CA SER A 167 -38.82 -43.16 -2.88
C SER A 167 -38.04 -41.86 -2.49
N SER A 168 -37.70 -40.99 -3.37
CA SER A 168 -38.22 -40.57 -4.65
C SER A 168 -37.26 -39.56 -5.24
N ALA A 169 -37.10 -39.62 -6.52
CA ALA A 169 -36.58 -38.54 -7.35
C ALA A 169 -37.37 -37.23 -7.13
N GLU A 170 -36.74 -36.12 -7.51
CA GLU A 170 -37.28 -34.78 -7.57
C GLU A 170 -37.09 -33.92 -6.30
N HIS A 171 -35.83 -33.53 -6.05
CA HIS A 171 -35.48 -32.18 -5.61
C HIS A 171 -34.09 -31.87 -6.16
N SER A 172 -33.99 -31.74 -7.47
CA SER A 172 -32.98 -30.91 -8.10
C SER A 172 -33.38 -29.44 -7.88
N ALA A 173 -33.33 -29.01 -6.62
CA ALA A 173 -33.24 -27.60 -6.33
C ALA A 173 -31.85 -27.15 -6.80
N GLU A 174 -31.80 -26.35 -7.85
CA GLU A 174 -30.68 -25.49 -8.16
C GLU A 174 -30.30 -24.73 -6.90
N SER A 175 -29.35 -25.27 -6.13
CA SER A 175 -28.57 -24.50 -5.19
C SER A 175 -27.81 -23.51 -6.07
N SER A 176 -28.33 -22.30 -6.24
CA SER A 176 -27.56 -21.21 -6.81
C SER A 176 -26.37 -21.04 -5.87
N ALA A 177 -25.23 -21.60 -6.27
CA ALA A 177 -24.01 -21.55 -5.48
C ALA A 177 -23.71 -20.07 -5.23
N ARG A 178 -23.72 -19.67 -3.97
CA ARG A 178 -23.35 -18.31 -3.54
C ARG A 178 -22.03 -17.93 -4.18
N ARG A 179 -21.94 -16.73 -4.77
CA ARG A 179 -20.67 -16.22 -5.29
C ARG A 179 -19.60 -16.21 -4.17
N PRO A 180 -18.36 -16.61 -4.47
CA PRO A 180 -17.26 -16.51 -3.52
C PRO A 180 -17.08 -15.05 -3.05
N ARG A 181 -16.72 -14.86 -1.78
CA ARG A 181 -16.52 -13.55 -1.18
C ARG A 181 -15.12 -13.40 -0.67
N CYS A 182 -14.50 -12.25 -0.92
CA CYS A 182 -13.18 -11.92 -0.38
C CYS A 182 -13.16 -10.59 0.37
N ASN A 183 -12.12 -10.40 1.19
CA ASN A 183 -11.76 -9.09 1.71
C ASN A 183 -10.55 -8.55 0.94
N LEU A 184 -10.46 -7.22 0.75
CA LEU A 184 -9.27 -6.54 0.29
C LEU A 184 -8.52 -5.96 1.49
N LEU A 185 -7.30 -6.42 1.74
CA LEU A 185 -6.52 -6.05 2.92
C LEU A 185 -5.30 -5.19 2.56
N GLY A 186 -5.05 -4.17 3.38
CA GLY A 186 -3.87 -3.31 3.32
C GLY A 186 -4.06 -1.87 2.87
N PRO A 187 -5.07 -1.50 2.06
CA PRO A 187 -5.24 -0.11 1.65
C PRO A 187 -5.46 0.82 2.85
N THR A 188 -4.77 1.97 2.88
CA THR A 188 -4.86 2.98 3.97
C THR A 188 -4.95 4.40 3.43
N ALA A 189 -5.14 5.37 4.33
CA ALA A 189 -4.85 6.77 4.06
C ALA A 189 -3.34 6.99 3.81
N LEU A 190 -2.98 8.03 3.04
CA LEU A 190 -1.62 8.33 2.54
C LEU A 190 -0.98 7.21 1.72
N GLY A 191 -1.71 6.16 1.37
CA GLY A 191 -1.25 5.12 0.46
C GLY A 191 -1.24 5.62 -0.98
N PHE A 192 -0.15 5.36 -1.70
CA PHE A 192 -0.01 5.81 -3.08
C PHE A 192 -1.00 5.08 -3.99
N ARG A 193 -1.98 5.82 -4.52
CA ARG A 193 -3.04 5.32 -5.41
C ARG A 193 -3.99 4.28 -4.81
N HIS A 194 -3.95 4.01 -3.52
CA HIS A 194 -4.73 2.95 -2.89
C HIS A 194 -6.24 3.00 -3.21
N ARG A 195 -6.85 4.19 -3.35
CA ARG A 195 -8.28 4.30 -3.70
C ARG A 195 -8.59 3.86 -5.11
N ASP A 196 -7.70 4.19 -6.04
CA ASP A 196 -7.84 3.82 -7.44
C ASP A 196 -7.58 2.33 -7.62
N ASP A 197 -6.57 1.79 -6.93
CA ASP A 197 -6.25 0.36 -6.93
C ASP A 197 -7.39 -0.48 -6.35
N VAL A 198 -7.99 -0.05 -5.25
CA VAL A 198 -9.18 -0.71 -4.68
C VAL A 198 -10.33 -0.76 -5.69
N LYS A 199 -10.57 0.34 -6.41
CA LYS A 199 -11.62 0.39 -7.43
C LYS A 199 -11.32 -0.55 -8.59
N GLU A 200 -10.07 -0.56 -9.09
CA GLU A 200 -9.65 -1.42 -10.19
C GLU A 200 -9.78 -2.90 -9.83
N ILE A 201 -9.20 -3.29 -8.69
CA ILE A 201 -9.21 -4.69 -8.25
C ILE A 201 -10.62 -5.16 -7.89
N SER A 202 -11.44 -4.31 -7.26
CA SER A 202 -12.84 -4.65 -7.01
C SER A 202 -13.61 -4.87 -8.32
N GLY A 203 -13.37 -4.05 -9.35
CA GLY A 203 -13.96 -4.23 -10.68
C GLY A 203 -13.52 -5.54 -11.33
N LEU A 204 -12.23 -5.86 -11.27
CA LEU A 204 -11.66 -7.09 -11.81
C LEU A 204 -12.25 -8.34 -11.13
N LEU A 205 -12.30 -8.36 -9.79
CA LEU A 205 -12.86 -9.46 -9.00
C LEU A 205 -14.34 -9.68 -9.33
N ASN A 206 -15.13 -8.60 -9.40
CA ASN A 206 -16.53 -8.69 -9.76
C ASN A 206 -16.73 -9.24 -11.18
N ALA A 207 -15.86 -8.87 -12.13
CA ALA A 207 -15.92 -9.34 -13.52
C ALA A 207 -15.66 -10.85 -13.64
N ILE A 208 -14.83 -11.42 -12.75
CA ILE A 208 -14.57 -12.87 -12.67
C ILE A 208 -15.52 -13.62 -11.72
N GLY A 209 -16.53 -12.96 -11.17
CA GLY A 209 -17.58 -13.61 -10.38
C GLY A 209 -17.31 -13.66 -8.88
N ILE A 210 -16.41 -12.85 -8.34
CA ILE A 210 -16.08 -12.78 -6.91
C ILE A 210 -16.59 -11.47 -6.31
N ASP A 211 -17.28 -11.57 -5.17
CA ASP A 211 -17.81 -10.40 -4.46
C ASP A 211 -16.82 -9.90 -3.40
N VAL A 212 -16.55 -8.60 -3.42
CA VAL A 212 -15.75 -7.95 -2.36
C VAL A 212 -16.65 -7.67 -1.16
N GLN A 213 -16.40 -8.36 -0.05
CA GLN A 213 -17.17 -8.20 1.18
C GLN A 213 -16.74 -6.96 1.95
N THR A 214 -15.44 -6.78 2.16
CA THR A 214 -14.89 -5.67 2.94
C THR A 214 -13.55 -5.23 2.37
N VAL A 215 -13.36 -3.91 2.25
CA VAL A 215 -12.07 -3.29 2.03
C VAL A 215 -11.57 -2.79 3.38
N ALA A 216 -10.39 -3.20 3.82
CA ALA A 216 -9.88 -2.86 5.15
C ALA A 216 -8.36 -2.56 5.14
N PRO A 217 -7.93 -1.58 5.93
CA PRO A 217 -8.74 -0.67 6.78
C PRO A 217 -9.44 0.46 6.02
N LEU A 218 -9.07 0.77 4.77
CA LEU A 218 -9.60 1.90 4.01
C LEU A 218 -11.12 1.80 3.79
N GLY A 219 -11.87 2.76 4.35
CA GLY A 219 -13.32 2.83 4.21
C GLY A 219 -14.11 1.89 5.13
N ALA A 220 -13.45 0.98 5.86
CA ALA A 220 -14.09 0.13 6.87
C ALA A 220 -14.45 0.92 8.14
N ASP A 221 -15.38 0.37 8.91
CA ASP A 221 -15.63 0.76 10.29
C ASP A 221 -15.35 -0.44 11.23
N PRO A 222 -15.31 -0.25 12.54
CA PRO A 222 -15.06 -1.34 13.48
C PRO A 222 -16.03 -2.52 13.33
N GLN A 223 -17.29 -2.28 12.95
CA GLN A 223 -18.26 -3.33 12.70
C GLN A 223 -17.90 -4.15 11.43
N ALA A 224 -17.46 -3.48 10.36
CA ALA A 224 -16.97 -4.17 9.16
C ALA A 224 -15.71 -5.00 9.46
N ILE A 225 -14.77 -4.47 10.27
CA ILE A 225 -13.59 -5.25 10.72
C ILE A 225 -14.03 -6.51 11.48
N SER A 226 -15.02 -6.43 12.37
CA SER A 226 -15.48 -7.60 13.15
C SER A 226 -16.01 -8.74 12.26
N ARG A 227 -16.43 -8.43 11.04
CA ARG A 227 -16.98 -9.38 10.07
C ARG A 227 -15.95 -9.91 9.05
N LEU A 228 -14.68 -9.51 9.12
CA LEU A 228 -13.66 -10.00 8.20
C LEU A 228 -13.57 -11.53 8.17
N GLY A 229 -13.81 -12.20 9.31
CA GLY A 229 -13.81 -13.66 9.40
C GLY A 229 -14.94 -14.38 8.63
N GLU A 230 -15.90 -13.67 8.04
CA GLU A 230 -17.03 -14.23 7.29
C GLU A 230 -16.75 -14.47 5.81
N ALA A 231 -15.69 -13.88 5.23
CA ALA A 231 -15.29 -14.09 3.85
C ALA A 231 -14.68 -15.48 3.63
N ASP A 232 -14.58 -15.89 2.38
CA ASP A 232 -14.02 -17.19 2.01
C ASP A 232 -12.49 -17.14 1.95
N PHE A 233 -11.91 -16.01 1.51
CA PHE A 233 -10.47 -15.76 1.45
C PHE A 233 -10.16 -14.26 1.51
N ASN A 234 -8.88 -13.91 1.52
CA ASN A 234 -8.42 -12.53 1.56
C ASN A 234 -7.52 -12.21 0.35
N VAL A 235 -7.71 -11.05 -0.25
CA VAL A 235 -6.79 -10.46 -1.22
C VAL A 235 -5.87 -9.49 -0.50
N LEU A 236 -4.58 -9.82 -0.45
CA LEU A 236 -3.56 -9.01 0.19
C LEU A 236 -2.97 -8.04 -0.82
N MET A 237 -3.49 -6.81 -0.85
CA MET A 237 -3.06 -5.80 -1.83
C MET A 237 -1.71 -5.17 -1.47
N TYR A 238 -1.50 -4.90 -0.18
CA TYR A 238 -0.29 -4.24 0.33
C TYR A 238 0.27 -5.05 1.49
N PRO A 239 1.18 -6.00 1.22
CA PRO A 239 1.76 -6.90 2.21
C PRO A 239 2.41 -6.19 3.40
N GLU A 240 3.08 -5.07 3.19
CA GLU A 240 3.72 -4.29 4.25
C GLU A 240 2.73 -3.77 5.31
N LEU A 241 1.44 -3.67 4.96
CA LEU A 241 0.38 -3.21 5.86
C LEU A 241 -0.56 -4.33 6.30
N GLY A 242 -0.84 -5.29 5.41
CA GLY A 242 -1.90 -6.28 5.61
C GLY A 242 -1.45 -7.67 6.03
N LEU A 243 -0.15 -8.01 5.89
CA LEU A 243 0.32 -9.39 6.03
C LEU A 243 0.06 -9.99 7.42
N GLN A 244 0.32 -9.25 8.49
CA GLN A 244 0.10 -9.74 9.86
C GLN A 244 -1.38 -10.03 10.13
N ALA A 245 -2.27 -9.15 9.66
CA ALA A 245 -3.72 -9.34 9.76
C ALA A 245 -4.19 -10.53 8.91
N ALA A 246 -3.70 -10.69 7.68
CA ALA A 246 -4.01 -11.82 6.82
C ALA A 246 -3.56 -13.17 7.43
N GLN A 247 -2.36 -13.23 8.00
CA GLN A 247 -1.85 -14.40 8.71
C GLN A 247 -2.69 -14.74 9.94
N TRP A 248 -3.14 -13.72 10.67
CA TRP A 248 -4.03 -13.95 11.82
C TRP A 248 -5.38 -14.52 11.37
N LEU A 249 -5.98 -13.97 10.30
CA LEU A 249 -7.23 -14.47 9.71
C LEU A 249 -7.07 -15.89 9.17
N GLN A 250 -5.95 -16.20 8.53
CA GLN A 250 -5.65 -17.56 8.08
C GLN A 250 -5.61 -18.54 9.24
N LYS A 251 -4.92 -18.18 10.33
CA LYS A 251 -4.76 -19.05 11.50
C LYS A 251 -6.06 -19.22 12.29
N ASN A 252 -6.84 -18.16 12.47
CA ASN A 252 -7.97 -18.13 13.41
C ASN A 252 -9.33 -18.26 12.72
N CYS A 253 -9.42 -17.96 11.42
CA CYS A 253 -10.65 -18.04 10.62
C CYS A 253 -10.55 -19.04 9.46
N ALA A 254 -9.40 -19.70 9.28
CA ALA A 254 -9.11 -20.62 8.18
C ALA A 254 -9.26 -19.95 6.78
N GLN A 255 -8.98 -18.66 6.69
CA GLN A 255 -9.06 -17.90 5.44
C GLN A 255 -7.71 -17.83 4.75
N PRO A 256 -7.50 -18.46 3.60
CA PRO A 256 -6.29 -18.27 2.81
C PRO A 256 -6.20 -16.83 2.27
N PHE A 257 -5.00 -16.44 1.84
CA PHE A 257 -4.79 -15.12 1.24
C PHE A 257 -3.84 -15.16 0.05
N THR A 258 -3.98 -14.19 -0.86
CA THR A 258 -3.16 -14.08 -2.07
C THR A 258 -1.74 -13.63 -1.76
N LYS A 259 -0.79 -14.04 -2.61
CA LYS A 259 0.62 -13.63 -2.56
C LYS A 259 1.03 -12.80 -3.77
N GLU A 260 0.34 -13.00 -4.91
CA GLU A 260 0.62 -12.24 -6.13
C GLU A 260 0.09 -10.82 -6.03
N ILE A 261 0.90 -9.87 -6.47
CA ILE A 261 0.55 -8.45 -6.55
C ILE A 261 0.16 -8.13 -7.99
N PRO A 262 -1.05 -7.64 -8.24
CA PRO A 262 -1.56 -7.42 -9.60
C PRO A 262 -1.02 -6.14 -10.25
N ILE A 263 0.29 -5.98 -10.33
CA ILE A 263 0.97 -4.88 -11.01
C ILE A 263 1.65 -5.44 -12.28
N GLY A 264 1.43 -4.76 -13.42
CA GLY A 264 1.80 -5.27 -14.73
C GLY A 264 0.78 -6.26 -15.30
N ILE A 265 0.86 -6.54 -16.61
CA ILE A 265 -0.05 -7.51 -17.27
C ILE A 265 0.16 -8.91 -16.73
N LYS A 266 1.42 -9.36 -16.68
CA LYS A 266 1.76 -10.71 -16.18
C LYS A 266 1.46 -10.85 -14.69
N GLY A 267 1.72 -9.81 -13.89
CA GLY A 267 1.35 -9.77 -12.47
C GLY A 267 -0.15 -9.90 -12.27
N THR A 268 -0.94 -9.18 -13.06
CA THR A 268 -2.41 -9.24 -13.02
C THR A 268 -2.94 -10.61 -13.45
N GLN A 269 -2.35 -11.24 -14.48
CA GLN A 269 -2.72 -12.59 -14.91
C GLN A 269 -2.45 -13.62 -13.81
N ARG A 270 -1.24 -13.63 -13.22
CA ARG A 270 -0.90 -14.53 -12.10
C ARG A 270 -1.84 -14.34 -10.91
N PHE A 271 -2.20 -13.10 -10.62
CA PHE A 271 -3.17 -12.77 -9.57
C PHE A 271 -4.56 -13.35 -9.88
N ILE A 272 -5.05 -13.25 -11.12
CA ILE A 272 -6.34 -13.83 -11.53
C ILE A 272 -6.32 -15.35 -11.34
N ASP A 273 -5.24 -16.04 -11.78
CA ASP A 273 -5.10 -17.48 -11.62
C ASP A 273 -5.09 -17.89 -10.14
N GLU A 274 -4.35 -17.17 -9.30
CA GLU A 274 -4.31 -17.43 -7.86
C GLU A 274 -5.67 -17.24 -7.19
N VAL A 275 -6.36 -16.14 -7.50
CA VAL A 275 -7.68 -15.83 -6.95
C VAL A 275 -8.73 -16.82 -7.40
N ALA A 276 -8.72 -17.22 -8.68
CA ALA A 276 -9.61 -18.26 -9.19
C ALA A 276 -9.41 -19.58 -8.45
N GLY A 277 -8.14 -19.97 -8.23
CA GLY A 277 -7.80 -21.16 -7.44
C GLY A 277 -8.31 -21.10 -5.99
N LEU A 278 -8.15 -19.95 -5.32
CA LEU A 278 -8.66 -19.75 -3.96
C LEU A 278 -10.19 -19.74 -3.88
N ALA A 279 -10.85 -19.23 -4.92
CA ALA A 279 -12.30 -19.15 -5.02
C ALA A 279 -12.94 -20.46 -5.51
N GLY A 280 -12.13 -21.43 -5.99
CA GLY A 280 -12.63 -22.66 -6.61
C GLY A 280 -13.38 -22.40 -7.93
N LEU A 281 -12.99 -21.37 -8.69
CA LEU A 281 -13.56 -21.00 -9.96
C LEU A 281 -12.75 -21.58 -11.12
N ASP A 282 -13.44 -22.11 -12.11
CA ASP A 282 -12.87 -22.46 -13.41
C ASP A 282 -13.22 -21.34 -14.40
N LEU A 283 -12.21 -20.51 -14.70
CA LEU A 283 -12.39 -19.34 -15.55
C LEU A 283 -12.21 -19.74 -17.02
N ASP A 284 -13.13 -19.33 -17.87
CA ASP A 284 -12.99 -19.49 -19.32
C ASP A 284 -11.81 -18.64 -19.84
N PRO A 285 -10.85 -19.25 -20.57
CA PRO A 285 -9.74 -18.52 -21.18
C PRO A 285 -10.17 -17.31 -22.02
N SER A 286 -11.32 -17.38 -22.70
CA SER A 286 -11.87 -16.27 -23.47
C SER A 286 -12.29 -15.08 -22.60
N GLN A 287 -12.73 -15.34 -21.36
CA GLN A 287 -13.06 -14.29 -20.39
C GLN A 287 -11.78 -13.57 -19.93
N ILE A 288 -10.73 -14.33 -19.63
CA ILE A 288 -9.42 -13.76 -19.25
C ILE A 288 -8.83 -12.94 -20.40
N GLU A 289 -8.90 -13.45 -21.64
CA GLU A 289 -8.46 -12.73 -22.83
C GLU A 289 -9.24 -11.42 -23.03
N SER A 290 -10.56 -11.45 -22.85
CA SER A 290 -11.39 -10.25 -22.93
C SER A 290 -11.03 -9.19 -21.90
N LEU A 291 -10.72 -9.60 -20.64
CA LEU A 291 -10.28 -8.70 -19.59
C LEU A 291 -8.88 -8.13 -19.90
N SER A 292 -7.97 -8.97 -20.37
CA SER A 292 -6.61 -8.57 -20.70
C SER A 292 -6.52 -7.68 -21.96
N ALA A 293 -7.53 -7.72 -22.83
CA ALA A 293 -7.60 -6.85 -24.02
C ALA A 293 -7.65 -5.36 -23.67
N ALA A 294 -8.02 -5.00 -22.43
CA ALA A 294 -7.92 -3.64 -21.92
C ALA A 294 -6.45 -3.15 -21.78
N ALA A 295 -5.51 -4.07 -21.64
CA ALA A 295 -4.08 -3.74 -21.50
C ALA A 295 -3.45 -3.42 -22.87
N ARG A 296 -3.09 -2.17 -23.07
CA ARG A 296 -2.54 -1.65 -24.34
C ARG A 296 -1.03 -1.82 -24.47
N SER A 297 -0.31 -1.97 -23.36
CA SER A 297 1.15 -2.13 -23.38
C SER A 297 1.62 -3.35 -24.18
N GLY A 298 0.82 -4.43 -24.28
CA GLY A 298 1.06 -5.57 -25.15
C GLY A 298 1.04 -5.23 -26.66
N TRP A 299 0.30 -4.19 -27.05
CA TRP A 299 0.34 -3.66 -28.42
C TRP A 299 1.68 -2.97 -28.72
N TYR A 300 2.18 -2.16 -27.78
CA TYR A 300 3.45 -1.46 -27.94
C TYR A 300 4.63 -2.44 -28.10
N ALA A 301 4.66 -3.54 -27.34
CA ALA A 301 5.72 -4.54 -27.43
C ALA A 301 5.89 -5.16 -28.83
N ARG A 302 4.90 -4.99 -29.72
CA ARG A 302 4.94 -5.45 -31.12
C ARG A 302 5.32 -4.35 -32.10
N SER A 303 5.53 -3.12 -31.63
CA SER A 303 5.95 -2.00 -32.49
C SER A 303 7.46 -1.95 -32.66
N VAL A 304 7.92 -1.28 -33.71
CA VAL A 304 9.35 -1.03 -33.94
C VAL A 304 9.97 -0.20 -32.81
N ASP A 305 9.18 0.70 -32.24
CA ASP A 305 9.62 1.60 -31.17
C ASP A 305 9.95 0.86 -29.87
N SER A 306 9.45 -0.37 -29.68
CA SER A 306 9.77 -1.21 -28.51
C SER A 306 11.27 -1.50 -28.40
N ASN A 307 11.99 -1.54 -29.53
CA ASN A 307 13.43 -1.77 -29.53
C ASN A 307 14.21 -0.66 -28.82
N TYR A 308 13.66 0.55 -28.77
CA TYR A 308 14.28 1.68 -28.05
C TYR A 308 14.35 1.47 -26.55
N LEU A 309 13.39 0.74 -25.98
CA LEU A 309 13.29 0.49 -24.54
C LEU A 309 14.17 -0.69 -24.10
N HIS A 310 14.43 -1.62 -25.02
CA HIS A 310 15.16 -2.86 -24.68
C HIS A 310 16.57 -2.55 -24.17
N GLY A 311 16.87 -3.07 -22.98
CA GLY A 311 18.18 -2.91 -22.34
C GLY A 311 18.42 -1.53 -21.70
N LYS A 312 17.45 -0.59 -21.75
CA LYS A 312 17.54 0.66 -21.00
C LYS A 312 17.67 0.39 -19.52
N ARG A 313 18.61 1.06 -18.87
CA ARG A 313 18.98 0.84 -17.47
C ARG A 313 17.99 1.53 -16.53
N VAL A 314 17.42 0.79 -15.58
CA VAL A 314 16.47 1.34 -14.61
C VAL A 314 16.91 1.03 -13.17
N PHE A 315 16.79 2.02 -12.30
CA PHE A 315 16.92 1.88 -10.85
C PHE A 315 15.54 2.00 -10.22
N VAL A 316 15.20 1.06 -9.32
CA VAL A 316 13.88 0.98 -8.68
C VAL A 316 14.03 1.10 -7.16
N PHE A 317 13.28 2.00 -6.54
CA PHE A 317 13.32 2.20 -5.10
C PHE A 317 11.94 2.62 -4.55
N GLY A 318 11.54 2.09 -3.39
CA GLY A 318 10.27 2.47 -2.78
C GLY A 318 9.83 1.55 -1.65
N ASP A 319 8.52 1.55 -1.34
CA ASP A 319 7.95 0.50 -0.51
C ASP A 319 8.10 -0.87 -1.20
N ALA A 320 8.03 -1.92 -0.39
CA ALA A 320 8.35 -3.26 -0.89
C ALA A 320 7.38 -3.72 -1.98
N THR A 321 6.09 -3.46 -1.82
CA THR A 321 5.07 -3.88 -2.79
C THR A 321 5.35 -3.30 -4.18
N HIS A 322 5.50 -1.98 -4.25
CA HIS A 322 5.72 -1.31 -5.54
C HIS A 322 7.12 -1.59 -6.10
N ALA A 323 8.15 -1.59 -5.28
CA ALA A 323 9.52 -1.84 -5.75
C ALA A 323 9.68 -3.25 -6.36
N LEU A 324 9.18 -4.29 -5.69
CA LEU A 324 9.23 -5.66 -6.20
C LEU A 324 8.44 -5.84 -7.49
N ALA A 325 7.22 -5.31 -7.53
CA ALA A 325 6.35 -5.44 -8.69
C ALA A 325 6.85 -4.60 -9.88
N ALA A 326 7.32 -3.37 -9.63
CA ALA A 326 7.89 -2.51 -10.67
C ALA A 326 9.15 -3.11 -11.29
N ALA A 327 10.04 -3.70 -10.50
CA ALA A 327 11.23 -4.35 -11.03
C ALA A 327 10.89 -5.55 -11.93
N ARG A 328 9.88 -6.37 -11.55
CA ARG A 328 9.38 -7.45 -12.39
C ARG A 328 8.77 -6.95 -13.69
N MET A 329 7.86 -5.96 -13.61
CA MET A 329 7.22 -5.38 -14.80
C MET A 329 8.27 -4.75 -15.75
N ALA A 330 9.22 -4.00 -15.21
CA ALA A 330 10.29 -3.38 -15.99
C ALA A 330 11.12 -4.43 -16.76
N SER A 331 11.51 -5.51 -16.09
CA SER A 331 12.34 -6.58 -16.71
C SER A 331 11.52 -7.52 -17.60
N GLU A 332 10.39 -8.04 -17.11
CA GLU A 332 9.66 -9.13 -17.77
C GLU A 332 8.72 -8.65 -18.89
N GLU A 333 8.22 -7.41 -18.82
CA GLU A 333 7.20 -6.93 -19.75
C GLU A 333 7.70 -5.81 -20.68
N ILE A 334 8.53 -4.90 -20.16
CA ILE A 334 9.04 -3.75 -20.94
C ILE A 334 10.43 -4.06 -21.53
N GLY A 335 11.18 -4.98 -20.94
CA GLY A 335 12.53 -5.35 -21.41
C GLY A 335 13.61 -4.39 -20.93
N LEU A 336 13.37 -3.61 -19.87
CA LEU A 336 14.39 -2.77 -19.24
C LEU A 336 15.38 -3.62 -18.45
N GLN A 337 16.62 -3.16 -18.37
CA GLN A 337 17.64 -3.74 -17.51
C GLN A 337 17.56 -3.12 -16.12
N VAL A 338 17.08 -3.86 -15.12
CA VAL A 338 17.08 -3.42 -13.72
C VAL A 338 18.52 -3.49 -13.20
N VAL A 339 19.16 -2.33 -12.97
CA VAL A 339 20.54 -2.25 -12.49
C VAL A 339 20.62 -2.17 -10.96
N GLY A 340 19.57 -1.71 -10.31
CA GLY A 340 19.45 -1.69 -8.86
C GLY A 340 17.98 -1.73 -8.43
N ILE A 341 17.73 -2.39 -7.31
CA ILE A 341 16.42 -2.44 -6.66
C ILE A 341 16.60 -2.23 -5.18
N GLY A 342 15.76 -1.39 -4.58
CA GLY A 342 15.87 -1.12 -3.14
C GLY A 342 14.57 -0.78 -2.48
N THR A 343 14.63 -0.77 -1.14
CA THR A 343 13.53 -0.38 -0.27
C THR A 343 14.04 0.26 1.01
N TYR A 344 13.23 1.15 1.57
CA TYR A 344 13.44 1.69 2.91
C TYR A 344 12.84 0.78 4.01
N SER A 345 11.98 -0.18 3.65
CA SER A 345 11.32 -1.12 4.56
C SER A 345 12.23 -2.32 4.87
N ARG A 346 12.92 -2.30 6.01
CA ARG A 346 13.89 -3.34 6.41
C ARG A 346 13.27 -4.72 6.58
N GLU A 347 11.99 -4.80 6.89
CA GLU A 347 11.22 -6.03 7.04
C GLU A 347 11.18 -6.86 5.75
N TRP A 348 11.35 -6.23 4.60
CA TRP A 348 11.30 -6.85 3.25
C TRP A 348 12.67 -7.03 2.59
N ALA A 349 13.73 -6.91 3.37
CA ALA A 349 15.11 -7.00 2.87
C ALA A 349 15.41 -8.33 2.18
N ARG A 350 14.80 -9.42 2.63
CA ARG A 350 15.00 -10.76 2.07
C ARG A 350 14.43 -10.87 0.65
N GLU A 351 13.21 -10.41 0.47
CA GLU A 351 12.48 -10.44 -0.80
C GLU A 351 13.17 -9.56 -1.84
N ILE A 352 13.61 -8.36 -1.44
CA ILE A 352 14.37 -7.45 -2.30
C ILE A 352 15.70 -8.09 -2.73
N ARG A 353 16.46 -8.67 -1.82
CA ARG A 353 17.74 -9.33 -2.16
C ARG A 353 17.54 -10.53 -3.09
N SER A 354 16.51 -11.34 -2.83
CA SER A 354 16.20 -12.50 -3.67
C SER A 354 15.84 -12.09 -5.10
N LEU A 355 15.03 -11.04 -5.26
CA LEU A 355 14.67 -10.53 -6.58
C LEU A 355 15.90 -9.88 -7.27
N ALA A 356 16.68 -9.09 -6.55
CA ALA A 356 17.89 -8.47 -7.08
C ALA A 356 18.87 -9.53 -7.61
N GLU A 357 19.10 -10.60 -6.85
CA GLU A 357 19.94 -11.72 -7.28
C GLU A 357 19.43 -12.37 -8.57
N SER A 358 18.13 -12.63 -8.67
CA SER A 358 17.51 -13.21 -9.87
C SER A 358 17.61 -12.32 -11.12
N LEU A 359 17.67 -11.01 -10.94
CA LEU A 359 17.79 -10.02 -12.02
C LEU A 359 19.24 -9.60 -12.30
N GLY A 360 20.22 -10.07 -11.52
CA GLY A 360 21.60 -9.61 -11.59
C GLY A 360 21.76 -8.12 -11.20
N ALA A 361 20.87 -7.62 -10.37
CA ALA A 361 20.82 -6.21 -9.93
C ALA A 361 21.45 -6.01 -8.55
N VAL A 362 21.82 -4.78 -8.24
CA VAL A 362 22.31 -4.40 -6.90
C VAL A 362 21.11 -4.25 -5.95
N ALA A 363 21.15 -4.92 -4.79
CA ALA A 363 20.15 -4.76 -3.74
C ALA A 363 20.53 -3.63 -2.78
N LEU A 364 19.60 -2.69 -2.53
CA LEU A 364 19.80 -1.58 -1.58
C LEU A 364 18.69 -1.58 -0.54
N ILE A 365 19.04 -1.77 0.74
CA ILE A 365 18.11 -1.66 1.87
C ILE A 365 18.59 -0.52 2.75
N SER A 366 18.00 0.65 2.60
CA SER A 366 18.43 1.85 3.32
C SER A 366 17.28 2.83 3.51
N ASP A 367 17.25 3.49 4.65
CA ASP A 367 16.41 4.65 4.96
C ASP A 367 17.21 5.98 4.92
N ASP A 368 18.46 5.94 4.49
CA ASP A 368 19.31 7.11 4.24
C ASP A 368 19.28 7.50 2.76
N TYR A 369 18.61 8.60 2.45
CA TYR A 369 18.50 9.11 1.07
C TYR A 369 19.86 9.45 0.44
N LEU A 370 20.91 9.73 1.23
CA LEU A 370 22.26 9.97 0.72
C LEU A 370 22.93 8.68 0.24
N GLU A 371 22.61 7.54 0.84
CA GLU A 371 23.06 6.23 0.35
C GLU A 371 22.34 5.89 -0.97
N VAL A 372 21.05 6.20 -1.05
CA VAL A 372 20.27 6.00 -2.28
C VAL A 372 20.81 6.90 -3.40
N GLU A 373 21.11 8.17 -3.10
CA GLU A 373 21.71 9.09 -4.08
C GLU A 373 23.05 8.58 -4.61
N ARG A 374 23.93 8.10 -3.72
CA ARG A 374 25.23 7.51 -4.13
C ARG A 374 25.02 6.28 -5.03
N ALA A 375 24.10 5.40 -4.67
CA ALA A 375 23.82 4.21 -5.48
C ALA A 375 23.29 4.58 -6.88
N ILE A 376 22.41 5.57 -7.00
CA ILE A 376 21.92 6.07 -8.30
C ILE A 376 23.06 6.68 -9.10
N ASP A 377 23.92 7.49 -8.47
CA ASP A 377 25.07 8.11 -9.14
C ASP A 377 26.10 7.07 -9.62
N GLU A 378 26.41 6.05 -8.80
CA GLU A 378 27.32 4.99 -9.18
C GLU A 378 26.78 4.06 -10.28
N LEU A 379 25.48 3.75 -10.22
CA LEU A 379 24.82 2.85 -11.18
C LEU A 379 24.47 3.54 -12.52
N GLN A 380 24.39 4.87 -12.56
CA GLN A 380 24.07 5.64 -13.77
C GLN A 380 22.90 5.07 -14.57
N PRO A 381 21.67 4.95 -13.98
CA PRO A 381 20.50 4.49 -14.71
C PRO A 381 20.01 5.54 -15.72
N GLU A 382 19.28 5.11 -16.73
CA GLU A 382 18.60 5.98 -17.69
C GLU A 382 17.18 6.34 -17.25
N LEU A 383 16.64 5.62 -16.26
CA LEU A 383 15.35 5.90 -15.62
C LEU A 383 15.43 5.56 -14.12
N VAL A 384 14.83 6.41 -13.31
CA VAL A 384 14.61 6.15 -11.87
C VAL A 384 13.12 5.96 -11.63
N LEU A 385 12.74 4.81 -11.10
CA LEU A 385 11.41 4.53 -10.56
C LEU A 385 11.49 4.61 -9.04
N GLY A 386 10.91 5.63 -8.44
CA GLY A 386 11.16 5.90 -7.02
C GLY A 386 10.02 6.60 -6.30
N THR A 387 10.38 7.24 -5.20
CA THR A 387 9.50 8.10 -4.43
C THR A 387 9.74 9.57 -4.81
N GLN A 388 9.09 10.49 -4.11
CA GLN A 388 9.42 11.91 -4.27
C GLN A 388 10.89 12.22 -3.90
N MET A 389 11.54 11.40 -3.09
CA MET A 389 12.95 11.59 -2.70
C MET A 389 13.85 11.32 -3.90
N GLU A 390 13.67 10.20 -4.57
CA GLU A 390 14.42 9.82 -5.77
C GLU A 390 14.13 10.78 -6.92
N ARG A 391 12.93 11.35 -7.01
CA ARG A 391 12.64 12.40 -7.99
C ARG A 391 13.54 13.64 -7.80
N HIS A 392 13.81 14.05 -6.55
CA HIS A 392 14.74 15.15 -6.29
C HIS A 392 16.19 14.79 -6.65
N ILE A 393 16.60 13.56 -6.34
CA ILE A 393 17.92 13.03 -6.71
C ILE A 393 18.06 12.99 -8.23
N ALA A 394 17.13 12.36 -8.93
CA ALA A 394 17.12 12.20 -10.37
C ALA A 394 17.15 13.56 -11.10
N LYS A 395 16.39 14.54 -10.58
CA LYS A 395 16.43 15.91 -11.14
C LYS A 395 17.81 16.55 -11.03
N ARG A 396 18.54 16.36 -9.90
CA ARG A 396 19.92 16.87 -9.76
C ARG A 396 20.88 16.18 -10.73
N LEU A 397 20.72 14.88 -10.91
CA LEU A 397 21.53 14.05 -11.79
C LEU A 397 21.10 14.12 -13.27
N ARG A 398 20.02 14.84 -13.57
CA ARG A 398 19.42 14.95 -14.91
C ARG A 398 18.98 13.60 -15.49
N ILE A 399 18.43 12.74 -14.66
CA ILE A 399 17.90 11.42 -15.04
C ILE A 399 16.37 11.51 -15.04
N PRO A 400 15.69 10.97 -16.07
CA PRO A 400 14.23 10.82 -16.05
C PRO A 400 13.75 10.04 -14.82
N CYS A 401 12.62 10.45 -14.22
CA CYS A 401 12.08 9.79 -13.03
C CYS A 401 10.56 9.71 -13.06
N ALA A 402 10.02 8.56 -12.64
CA ALA A 402 8.62 8.39 -12.33
C ALA A 402 8.43 8.01 -10.86
N VAL A 403 7.40 8.61 -10.22
CA VAL A 403 7.04 8.27 -8.84
C VAL A 403 6.11 7.07 -8.84
N ILE A 404 6.51 6.01 -8.13
CA ILE A 404 5.80 4.73 -8.08
C ILE A 404 5.32 4.35 -6.68
N SER A 405 5.79 5.04 -5.65
CA SER A 405 5.57 4.65 -4.25
C SER A 405 5.60 5.87 -3.32
N ALA A 406 5.02 5.74 -2.13
CA ALA A 406 5.21 6.69 -1.04
C ALA A 406 6.69 6.68 -0.55
N PRO A 407 7.19 7.77 0.04
CA PRO A 407 6.52 9.04 0.29
C PRO A 407 6.28 9.85 -0.99
N VAL A 408 5.16 10.56 -1.02
CA VAL A 408 4.70 11.30 -2.19
C VAL A 408 4.38 12.75 -1.84
N HIS A 409 4.39 13.62 -2.85
CA HIS A 409 3.98 15.00 -2.72
C HIS A 409 2.55 15.20 -3.23
N VAL A 410 1.90 16.30 -2.86
CA VAL A 410 0.53 16.64 -3.30
C VAL A 410 0.34 16.58 -4.82
N GLN A 411 1.36 16.88 -5.60
CA GLN A 411 1.33 16.81 -7.06
C GLN A 411 1.27 15.38 -7.62
N ASP A 412 1.63 14.38 -6.82
CA ASP A 412 1.59 12.97 -7.23
C ASP A 412 0.19 12.35 -7.12
N TYR A 413 -0.77 13.09 -6.56
CA TYR A 413 -2.17 12.72 -6.55
C TYR A 413 -2.89 13.33 -7.76
N PRO A 414 -3.11 12.58 -8.84
CA PRO A 414 -3.81 13.09 -10.01
C PRO A 414 -5.30 13.31 -9.70
N SER A 415 -5.91 14.23 -10.43
CA SER A 415 -7.36 14.46 -10.32
C SER A 415 -8.19 13.40 -11.02
N ARG A 416 -7.59 12.67 -11.97
CA ARG A 416 -8.24 11.60 -12.73
C ARG A 416 -7.95 10.23 -12.13
N TYR A 417 -8.78 9.24 -12.47
CA TYR A 417 -8.56 7.84 -12.18
C TYR A 417 -7.19 7.38 -12.72
N SER A 418 -6.38 6.79 -11.87
CA SER A 418 -4.99 6.46 -12.21
C SER A 418 -4.45 5.37 -11.27
N PRO A 419 -4.94 4.12 -11.40
CA PRO A 419 -4.48 2.99 -10.60
C PRO A 419 -3.04 2.58 -10.96
N GLN A 420 -2.41 1.79 -10.13
CA GLN A 420 -1.18 1.08 -10.42
C GLN A 420 -1.39 -0.44 -10.58
N MET A 421 -2.48 -0.95 -10.02
CA MET A 421 -2.86 -2.36 -10.09
C MET A 421 -3.85 -2.62 -11.22
N GLY A 422 -3.94 -3.88 -11.63
CA GLY A 422 -4.85 -4.31 -12.69
C GLY A 422 -4.36 -3.99 -14.10
N PHE A 423 -5.22 -4.23 -15.08
CA PHE A 423 -4.89 -3.99 -16.49
C PHE A 423 -4.84 -2.49 -16.81
N GLU A 424 -5.73 -1.68 -16.25
CA GLU A 424 -5.65 -0.23 -16.42
C GLU A 424 -4.43 0.34 -15.68
N GLY A 425 -4.07 -0.22 -14.52
CA GLY A 425 -2.82 0.12 -13.85
C GLY A 425 -1.59 -0.10 -14.72
N SER A 426 -1.57 -1.20 -15.48
CA SER A 426 -0.49 -1.48 -16.43
C SER A 426 -0.37 -0.41 -17.53
N ASN A 427 -1.50 0.11 -18.03
CA ASN A 427 -1.51 1.20 -18.98
C ASN A 427 -0.95 2.51 -18.38
N VAL A 428 -1.41 2.84 -17.17
CA VAL A 428 -0.96 4.03 -16.44
C VAL A 428 0.54 3.99 -16.18
N LEU A 429 1.05 2.84 -15.73
CA LEU A 429 2.47 2.66 -15.44
C LEU A 429 3.30 2.74 -16.72
N PHE A 430 2.85 2.10 -17.80
CA PHE A 430 3.50 2.17 -19.09
C PHE A 430 3.64 3.63 -19.55
N ASP A 431 2.55 4.37 -19.62
CA ASP A 431 2.56 5.78 -20.04
C ASP A 431 3.49 6.63 -19.14
N THR A 432 3.40 6.41 -17.81
CA THR A 432 4.16 7.20 -16.83
C THR A 432 5.67 6.94 -16.92
N TRP A 433 6.09 5.69 -17.19
CA TRP A 433 7.50 5.35 -17.23
C TRP A 433 8.13 5.61 -18.59
N ILE A 434 7.39 5.33 -19.67
CA ILE A 434 7.93 5.44 -21.03
C ILE A 434 8.00 6.89 -21.49
N HIS A 435 7.01 7.71 -21.14
CA HIS A 435 6.98 9.11 -21.55
C HIS A 435 8.25 9.89 -21.16
N PRO A 436 8.75 9.84 -19.91
CA PRO A 436 10.00 10.51 -19.54
C PRO A 436 11.23 10.01 -20.31
N LEU A 437 11.27 8.72 -20.68
CA LEU A 437 12.35 8.16 -21.50
C LEU A 437 12.29 8.66 -22.95
N MET A 438 11.10 8.71 -23.53
CA MET A 438 10.92 9.16 -24.92
C MET A 438 11.21 10.64 -25.10
N MET A 439 10.88 11.47 -24.11
CA MET A 439 11.23 12.91 -24.14
C MET A 439 12.75 13.13 -24.15
N GLY A 440 13.53 12.26 -23.53
CA GLY A 440 15.00 12.31 -23.60
C GLY A 440 15.56 12.02 -24.99
N LEU A 441 14.82 11.30 -25.85
CA LEU A 441 15.21 11.05 -27.24
C LEU A 441 15.23 12.35 -28.06
N GLU A 442 14.24 13.22 -27.88
CA GLU A 442 14.18 14.51 -28.58
C GLU A 442 15.39 15.39 -28.25
N GLU A 443 15.77 15.48 -26.98
CA GLU A 443 16.96 16.22 -26.55
C GLU A 443 18.23 15.63 -27.15
N HIS A 444 18.34 14.33 -27.27
CA HIS A 444 19.46 13.63 -27.85
C HIS A 444 19.55 13.90 -29.39
N LEU A 445 18.41 13.81 -30.06
CA LEU A 445 18.33 14.12 -31.50
C LEU A 445 18.67 15.58 -31.77
N LEU A 446 18.18 16.51 -30.98
CA LEU A 446 18.53 17.95 -31.09
C LEU A 446 20.02 18.17 -30.83
N ALA A 447 20.66 17.45 -29.94
CA ALA A 447 22.10 17.55 -29.71
C ALA A 447 22.92 16.98 -30.88
N MET A 448 22.47 15.85 -31.47
CA MET A 448 23.16 15.21 -32.61
C MET A 448 23.00 15.97 -33.93
N PHE A 449 21.81 16.50 -34.16
CA PHE A 449 21.44 17.12 -35.45
C PHE A 449 21.23 18.64 -35.34
N ARG A 450 21.80 19.27 -34.32
CA ARG A 450 21.61 20.70 -34.06
C ARG A 450 22.02 21.60 -35.23
N GLU A 451 23.00 21.18 -36.03
CA GLU A 451 23.47 21.89 -37.19
C GLU A 451 22.67 21.57 -38.47
N ASP A 452 21.97 20.40 -38.47
CA ASP A 452 21.20 19.95 -39.64
C ASP A 452 19.74 20.42 -39.63
N PHE A 453 19.22 20.82 -38.48
CA PHE A 453 17.89 21.43 -38.36
C PHE A 453 18.02 22.96 -38.45
N GLU A 454 17.95 23.50 -39.63
CA GLU A 454 17.85 24.94 -39.86
C GLU A 454 16.49 25.50 -39.42
N PHE A 455 16.24 25.50 -38.11
CA PHE A 455 15.07 26.17 -37.52
C PHE A 455 15.34 27.64 -37.19
N HIS A 456 16.46 28.18 -37.60
CA HIS A 456 16.82 29.58 -37.34
C HIS A 456 17.34 30.25 -38.60
N ASP A 457 16.76 31.35 -38.86
CA ASP A 457 17.15 32.41 -39.75
C ASP A 457 18.47 33.14 -39.33
N GLY A 458 19.46 32.37 -38.83
CA GLY A 458 20.77 32.88 -38.41
C GLY A 458 20.81 33.62 -37.09
N GLN A 459 19.72 33.64 -36.31
CA GLN A 459 19.70 34.21 -34.97
C GLN A 459 19.79 33.11 -33.90
N SER A 460 20.68 33.27 -32.92
CA SER A 460 20.70 32.38 -31.76
C SER A 460 19.33 32.36 -31.11
N PRO A 461 18.77 31.18 -30.76
CA PRO A 461 17.47 31.10 -30.13
C PRO A 461 17.51 31.72 -28.72
N SER A 462 17.23 33.03 -28.68
CA SER A 462 17.21 33.81 -27.43
C SER A 462 16.07 33.44 -26.48
N HIS A 463 15.17 32.58 -26.94
CA HIS A 463 13.99 32.15 -26.17
C HIS A 463 14.15 30.80 -25.48
N LEU A 464 15.26 30.08 -25.64
CA LEU A 464 15.58 28.88 -24.89
C LEU A 464 16.64 29.10 -23.80
N GLY A 465 17.14 30.32 -23.70
CA GLY A 465 18.07 30.71 -22.66
C GLY A 465 17.39 31.54 -21.56
N THR A 466 17.51 31.11 -20.32
CA THR A 466 17.28 31.92 -19.13
C THR A 466 15.82 32.13 -18.71
N GLY A 467 15.24 31.09 -18.20
CA GLY A 467 14.08 31.12 -17.28
C GLY A 467 14.32 30.24 -16.07
N ALA A 468 15.45 30.46 -15.42
CA ALA A 468 15.72 29.82 -14.12
C ALA A 468 16.46 30.81 -13.26
N THR A 469 15.70 31.57 -12.50
CA THR A 469 16.11 32.10 -11.19
C THR A 469 15.19 31.50 -10.15
#